data_415c0ff6f306cfdefda678c5963256b7
#
_entry.id   415c0ff6f306cfdefda678c5963256b7
#
_cell.length_a   1.000
_cell.length_b   1.000
_cell.length_c   1.000
_cell.angle_alpha   90.00
_cell.angle_beta   90.00
_cell.angle_gamma   90.00
#
_symmetry.space_group_name_H-M   'P 1'
#
loop_
_entity.id
_entity.type
_entity.pdbx_description
1 polymer ?
#
loop_
_entity_poly.entity_id
_entity_poly.type
_entity_poly.pdbx_seq_one_letter_code
_entity_poly.pdbx_strand_id
1 'polypeptide(L)'
;LRGVSRLYATDPVGVLDQPEFRNAVVTLDVPAGPDPDTGAQALLVALKGIERAFGRQARERWGPREVDLDVLVFGRHRVLTERPDGGRSDDPAKAHLPLEVPHREARHRLFVLAPLADLAPGLVPPGWGETVATAAARRRALEGADAVRPIGGWDGRDWRSLPASDAPAGSLAGG
;
A
#
# COMPACT_ATOMS: atom_id res chain seq x y z
N LEU A 1 9.46 12.79 4.56
CA LEU A 1 9.54 11.78 3.51
C LEU A 1 10.96 11.24 3.45
N ARG A 2 11.13 9.92 3.52
CA ARG A 2 12.43 9.22 3.47
C ARG A 2 12.62 8.45 2.17
N GLY A 3 11.56 7.90 1.63
CA GLY A 3 11.61 7.14 0.41
C GLY A 3 10.25 7.01 -0.24
N VAL A 4 10.28 6.82 -1.56
CA VAL A 4 9.12 6.52 -2.38
C VAL A 4 9.48 5.31 -3.23
N SER A 5 8.63 4.30 -3.25
CA SER A 5 8.81 3.12 -4.10
C SER A 5 8.62 3.45 -5.58
N ARG A 6 8.82 2.49 -6.45
CA ARG A 6 8.26 2.56 -7.80
C ARG A 6 6.75 2.66 -7.75
N LEU A 7 6.17 3.17 -8.84
CA LEU A 7 4.74 3.15 -9.08
C LEU A 7 4.38 1.85 -9.80
N TYR A 8 3.36 1.18 -9.32
CA TYR A 8 2.89 -0.10 -9.88
C TYR A 8 1.46 0.01 -10.37
N ALA A 9 1.18 -0.60 -11.51
CA ALA A 9 -0.16 -0.82 -12.01
C ALA A 9 -0.66 -2.22 -11.64
N THR A 10 -1.96 -2.29 -11.34
CA THR A 10 -2.68 -3.56 -11.13
C THR A 10 -4.02 -3.50 -11.81
N ASP A 11 -4.46 -4.63 -12.34
CA ASP A 11 -5.77 -4.74 -12.94
C ASP A 11 -6.87 -4.64 -11.88
N PRO A 12 -8.03 -4.08 -12.23
CA PRO A 12 -9.17 -4.02 -11.32
C PRO A 12 -9.66 -5.43 -10.98
N VAL A 13 -9.96 -5.64 -9.69
CA VAL A 13 -10.56 -6.90 -9.20
C VAL A 13 -12.07 -6.71 -9.07
N GLY A 14 -12.84 -7.53 -9.76
CA GLY A 14 -14.30 -7.60 -9.65
C GLY A 14 -15.04 -6.76 -10.71
N VAL A 15 -14.88 -5.45 -10.75
CA VAL A 15 -15.47 -4.59 -11.80
C VAL A 15 -14.40 -4.33 -12.85
N LEU A 16 -14.52 -4.97 -14.01
CA LEU A 16 -13.51 -4.92 -15.08
C LEU A 16 -13.53 -3.62 -15.90
N ASP A 17 -14.63 -2.88 -15.86
CA ASP A 17 -14.81 -1.62 -16.60
C ASP A 17 -14.38 -0.40 -15.76
N GLN A 18 -13.16 -0.43 -15.25
CA GLN A 18 -12.56 0.71 -14.55
C GLN A 18 -11.05 0.77 -14.85
N PRO A 19 -10.43 1.95 -14.73
CA PRO A 19 -8.99 2.11 -14.95
C PRO A 19 -8.16 1.24 -14.00
N GLU A 20 -6.95 0.89 -14.42
CA GLU A 20 -5.95 0.23 -13.57
C GLU A 20 -5.72 1.01 -12.27
N PHE A 21 -5.57 0.29 -11.18
CA PHE A 21 -5.13 0.89 -9.92
C PHE A 21 -3.64 1.19 -9.95
N ARG A 22 -3.26 2.29 -9.32
CA ARG A 22 -1.87 2.70 -9.16
C ARG A 22 -1.48 2.61 -7.69
N ASN A 23 -0.42 1.87 -7.40
CA ASN A 23 0.01 1.57 -6.06
C ASN A 23 1.46 2.00 -5.85
N ALA A 24 1.74 2.63 -4.73
CA ALA A 24 3.08 2.96 -4.28
C ALA A 24 3.15 2.90 -2.75
N VAL A 25 4.35 2.77 -2.21
CA VAL A 25 4.62 2.88 -0.78
C VAL A 25 5.55 4.05 -0.53
N VAL A 26 5.32 4.75 0.55
CA VAL A 26 6.20 5.81 1.04
C VAL A 26 6.70 5.49 2.44
N THR A 27 7.92 5.90 2.75
CA THR A 27 8.48 5.87 4.10
C THR A 27 8.59 7.28 4.65
N LEU A 28 8.11 7.46 5.87
CA LEU A 28 8.04 8.75 6.55
C LEU A 28 8.75 8.66 7.91
N ASP A 29 9.39 9.75 8.32
CA ASP A 29 9.65 9.98 9.74
C ASP A 29 8.43 10.67 10.31
N VAL A 30 7.89 10.08 11.35
CA VAL A 30 6.76 10.63 12.09
C VAL A 30 7.07 10.64 13.58
N PRO A 31 6.52 11.57 14.36
CA PRO A 31 6.62 11.51 15.79
C PRO A 31 6.06 10.19 16.32
N ALA A 32 6.82 9.50 17.16
CA ALA A 32 6.37 8.24 17.75
C ALA A 32 5.23 8.44 18.77
N GLY A 33 5.04 9.67 19.26
CA GLY A 33 4.09 9.94 20.33
C GLY A 33 4.61 9.46 21.69
N PRO A 34 3.77 9.49 22.72
CA PRO A 34 4.10 8.97 24.05
C PRO A 34 4.20 7.43 24.06
N ASP A 35 3.51 6.76 23.16
CA ASP A 35 3.51 5.32 22.96
C ASP A 35 3.17 5.00 21.49
N PRO A 36 3.47 3.76 21.00
CA PRO A 36 3.25 3.38 19.61
C PRO A 36 1.79 3.43 19.15
N ASP A 37 0.83 3.13 20.02
CA ASP A 37 -0.59 3.11 19.71
C ASP A 37 -1.07 4.54 19.41
N THR A 38 -0.74 5.48 20.29
CA THR A 38 -1.06 6.91 20.12
C THR A 38 -0.37 7.48 18.86
N GLY A 39 0.89 7.14 18.61
CA GLY A 39 1.62 7.57 17.42
C GLY A 39 1.00 7.05 16.13
N ALA A 40 0.62 5.79 16.09
CA ALA A 40 -0.03 5.18 14.92
C ALA A 40 -1.44 5.73 14.69
N GLN A 41 -2.21 6.00 15.77
CA GLN A 41 -3.52 6.65 15.68
C GLN A 41 -3.42 8.08 15.13
N ALA A 42 -2.45 8.86 15.59
CA ALA A 42 -2.21 10.21 15.09
C ALA A 42 -1.85 10.21 13.59
N LEU A 43 -0.99 9.28 13.17
CA LEU A 43 -0.67 9.09 11.76
C LEU A 43 -1.92 8.73 10.95
N LEU A 44 -2.73 7.78 11.41
CA LEU A 44 -3.97 7.39 10.75
C LEU A 44 -4.92 8.59 10.56
N VAL A 45 -5.11 9.42 11.59
CA VAL A 45 -5.96 10.62 11.50
C VAL A 45 -5.44 11.59 10.45
N ALA A 46 -4.13 11.82 10.42
CA ALA A 46 -3.50 12.69 9.42
C ALA A 46 -3.71 12.17 8.00
N LEU A 47 -3.52 10.86 7.77
CA LEU A 47 -3.74 10.22 6.46
C LEU A 47 -5.19 10.32 6.03
N LYS A 48 -6.15 10.06 6.93
CA LYS A 48 -7.58 10.21 6.62
C LYS A 48 -7.98 11.67 6.38
N GLY A 49 -7.29 12.63 6.99
CA GLY A 49 -7.41 14.05 6.67
C GLY A 49 -6.97 14.36 5.23
N ILE A 50 -5.87 13.78 4.78
CA ILE A 50 -5.38 13.92 3.40
C ILE A 50 -6.38 13.30 2.42
N GLU A 51 -6.86 12.09 2.64
CA GLU A 51 -7.86 11.46 1.76
C GLU A 51 -9.12 12.34 1.60
N ARG A 52 -9.62 12.91 2.70
CA ARG A 52 -10.77 13.83 2.66
C ARG A 52 -10.46 15.10 1.87
N ALA A 53 -9.27 15.66 2.00
CA ALA A 53 -8.85 16.83 1.26
C ALA A 53 -8.77 16.59 -0.26
N PHE A 54 -8.47 15.35 -0.68
CA PHE A 54 -8.51 14.94 -2.08
C PHE A 54 -9.89 14.52 -2.58
N GLY A 55 -10.97 14.87 -1.86
CA GLY A 55 -12.33 14.70 -2.33
C GLY A 55 -12.93 13.30 -2.12
N ARG A 56 -12.35 12.50 -1.19
CA ARG A 56 -12.95 11.21 -0.81
C ARG A 56 -14.37 11.44 -0.29
N GLN A 57 -15.33 11.12 -1.14
CA GLN A 57 -16.75 11.05 -0.76
C GLN A 57 -17.12 9.59 -0.50
N ALA A 58 -18.10 9.37 0.40
CA ALA A 58 -18.71 8.06 0.58
C ALA A 58 -19.37 7.64 -0.74
N ARG A 59 -18.73 6.71 -1.47
CA ARG A 59 -19.23 6.15 -2.74
C ARG A 59 -19.47 4.66 -2.59
N GLU A 60 -20.12 4.07 -3.57
CA GLU A 60 -20.43 2.65 -3.61
C GLU A 60 -19.21 1.76 -3.39
N ARG A 61 -19.43 0.63 -2.73
CA ARG A 61 -18.42 -0.41 -2.51
C ARG A 61 -17.83 -0.81 -3.87
N TRP A 62 -16.51 -0.73 -4.02
CA TRP A 62 -15.75 -1.00 -5.26
C TRP A 62 -15.73 0.11 -6.32
N GLY A 63 -16.29 1.29 -6.06
CA GLY A 63 -16.16 2.44 -6.95
C GLY A 63 -14.72 3.00 -7.02
N PRO A 64 -14.38 3.76 -8.08
CA PRO A 64 -13.07 4.38 -8.21
C PRO A 64 -12.80 5.31 -7.02
N ARG A 65 -11.68 5.11 -6.33
CA ARG A 65 -11.20 5.95 -5.24
C ARG A 65 -10.06 6.80 -5.77
N GLU A 66 -10.10 8.09 -5.52
CA GLU A 66 -9.03 8.99 -5.94
C GLU A 66 -7.72 8.70 -5.20
N VAL A 67 -7.80 8.49 -3.86
CA VAL A 67 -6.66 8.14 -3.01
C VAL A 67 -7.15 7.25 -1.85
N ASP A 68 -6.39 6.20 -1.53
CA ASP A 68 -6.58 5.35 -0.34
C ASP A 68 -5.22 5.21 0.37
N LEU A 69 -5.14 5.64 1.64
CA LEU A 69 -3.90 5.70 2.39
C LEU A 69 -3.97 4.77 3.60
N ASP A 70 -3.15 3.74 3.60
CA ASP A 70 -3.08 2.74 4.67
C ASP A 70 -1.74 2.80 5.43
N VAL A 71 -1.80 2.63 6.75
CA VAL A 71 -0.61 2.44 7.59
C VAL A 71 -0.20 0.97 7.51
N LEU A 72 0.89 0.67 6.79
CA LEU A 72 1.36 -0.71 6.59
C LEU A 72 2.17 -1.23 7.78
N VAL A 73 3.14 -0.43 8.22
CA VAL A 73 4.02 -0.73 9.36
C VAL A 73 4.30 0.55 10.14
N PHE A 74 4.56 0.44 11.43
CA PHE A 74 4.92 1.56 12.31
C PHE A 74 6.16 1.18 13.12
N GLY A 75 7.32 1.54 12.59
CA GLY A 75 8.59 1.08 13.14
C GLY A 75 8.65 -0.45 13.25
N ARG A 76 8.97 -0.93 14.44
CA ARG A 76 8.98 -2.37 14.80
C ARG A 76 7.85 -2.74 15.75
N HIS A 77 6.83 -1.90 15.85
CA HIS A 77 5.76 -2.06 16.80
C HIS A 77 4.60 -2.87 16.24
N ARG A 78 3.94 -3.58 17.12
CA ARG A 78 2.64 -4.18 16.86
C ARG A 78 1.60 -3.31 17.54
N VAL A 79 0.65 -2.82 16.75
CA VAL A 79 -0.44 -1.95 17.21
C VAL A 79 -1.76 -2.69 16.97
N LEU A 80 -2.60 -2.72 17.98
CA LEU A 80 -3.98 -3.20 17.88
C LEU A 80 -4.83 -2.34 18.82
N THR A 81 -5.43 -1.30 18.27
CA THR A 81 -6.16 -0.31 19.05
C THR A 81 -7.40 0.17 18.31
N GLU A 82 -8.37 0.73 19.03
CA GLU A 82 -9.54 1.33 18.40
C GLU A 82 -9.13 2.52 17.52
N ARG A 83 -9.85 2.70 16.41
CA ARG A 83 -9.65 3.89 15.57
C ARG A 83 -10.30 5.10 16.23
N PRO A 84 -9.58 6.22 16.39
CA PRO A 84 -10.18 7.47 16.83
C PRO A 84 -11.21 7.96 15.79
N ASP A 85 -12.14 8.82 16.18
CA ASP A 85 -13.23 9.30 15.29
C ASP A 85 -12.71 9.84 13.95
N GLY A 86 -11.65 10.64 13.98
CA GLY A 86 -11.01 11.16 12.76
C GLY A 86 -10.28 10.11 11.90
N GLY A 87 -10.07 8.92 12.42
CA GLY A 87 -9.38 7.79 11.76
C GLY A 87 -10.31 6.67 11.30
N ARG A 88 -11.63 6.80 11.52
CA ARG A 88 -12.60 5.80 11.07
C ARG A 88 -12.70 5.74 9.55
N SER A 89 -13.03 4.57 9.03
CA SER A 89 -13.32 4.39 7.62
C SER A 89 -14.70 4.93 7.28
N ASP A 90 -14.83 5.57 6.12
CA ASP A 90 -16.13 5.98 5.59
C ASP A 90 -16.97 4.80 5.06
N ASP A 91 -16.33 3.63 4.87
CA ASP A 91 -17.01 2.37 4.57
C ASP A 91 -17.64 1.81 5.86
N PRO A 92 -19.00 1.75 5.95
CA PRO A 92 -19.68 1.26 7.16
C PRO A 92 -19.25 -0.16 7.58
N ALA A 93 -18.88 -1.02 6.61
CA ALA A 93 -18.42 -2.37 6.90
C ALA A 93 -17.04 -2.40 7.57
N LYS A 94 -16.28 -1.32 7.47
CA LYS A 94 -14.93 -1.16 8.03
C LYS A 94 -14.87 -0.15 9.17
N ALA A 95 -15.94 0.61 9.43
CA ALA A 95 -15.95 1.68 10.43
C ALA A 95 -15.61 1.18 11.83
N HIS A 96 -15.97 -0.05 12.14
CA HIS A 96 -15.74 -0.68 13.46
C HIS A 96 -14.45 -1.50 13.54
N LEU A 97 -13.69 -1.61 12.44
CA LEU A 97 -12.44 -2.38 12.46
C LEU A 97 -11.37 -1.60 13.23
N PRO A 98 -10.62 -2.26 14.12
CA PRO A 98 -9.51 -1.62 14.82
C PRO A 98 -8.40 -1.20 13.85
N LEU A 99 -7.53 -0.30 14.30
CA LEU A 99 -6.24 -0.08 13.68
C LEU A 99 -5.34 -1.26 14.05
N GLU A 100 -4.92 -2.01 13.04
CA GLU A 100 -3.99 -3.11 13.18
C GLU A 100 -2.73 -2.84 12.35
N VAL A 101 -1.57 -2.80 13.02
CA VAL A 101 -0.26 -2.61 12.38
C VAL A 101 0.71 -3.68 12.90
N PRO A 102 1.38 -4.44 12.03
CA PRO A 102 1.33 -4.39 10.57
C PRO A 102 -0.07 -4.62 10.02
N HIS A 103 -0.39 -3.93 8.92
CA HIS A 103 -1.72 -4.01 8.32
C HIS A 103 -2.09 -5.47 8.01
N ARG A 104 -3.24 -5.93 8.50
CA ARG A 104 -3.69 -7.34 8.47
C ARG A 104 -3.58 -8.01 7.10
N GLU A 105 -3.92 -7.29 6.04
CA GLU A 105 -3.96 -7.82 4.69
C GLU A 105 -2.64 -7.65 3.92
N ALA A 106 -1.69 -6.85 4.43
CA ALA A 106 -0.50 -6.47 3.68
C ALA A 106 0.33 -7.67 3.20
N ARG A 107 0.50 -8.70 4.07
CA ARG A 107 1.26 -9.91 3.73
C ARG A 107 0.60 -10.82 2.68
N HIS A 108 -0.66 -10.54 2.33
CA HIS A 108 -1.47 -11.35 1.41
C HIS A 108 -1.71 -10.69 0.06
N ARG A 109 -1.16 -9.48 -0.17
CA ARG A 109 -1.43 -8.67 -1.36
C ARG A 109 -0.13 -8.27 -2.05
N LEU A 110 0.08 -8.76 -3.27
CA LEU A 110 1.30 -8.46 -4.01
C LEU A 110 1.44 -6.98 -4.33
N PHE A 111 0.33 -6.28 -4.61
CA PHE A 111 0.33 -4.85 -4.89
C PHE A 111 0.74 -3.96 -3.70
N VAL A 112 0.74 -4.53 -2.47
CA VAL A 112 1.31 -3.91 -1.27
C VAL A 112 2.76 -4.34 -1.09
N LEU A 113 3.02 -5.64 -1.25
CA LEU A 113 4.33 -6.22 -0.98
C LEU A 113 5.40 -5.79 -1.99
N ALA A 114 5.03 -5.67 -3.28
CA ALA A 114 5.99 -5.28 -4.32
C ALA A 114 6.57 -3.88 -4.05
N PRO A 115 5.77 -2.81 -3.88
CA PRO A 115 6.31 -1.50 -3.56
C PRO A 115 6.93 -1.42 -2.16
N LEU A 116 6.47 -2.19 -1.17
CA LEU A 116 7.11 -2.24 0.14
C LEU A 116 8.50 -2.88 0.07
N ALA A 117 8.69 -3.90 -0.78
CA ALA A 117 9.98 -4.54 -1.00
C ALA A 117 11.00 -3.63 -1.70
N ASP A 118 10.58 -2.63 -2.47
CA ASP A 118 11.48 -1.62 -3.03
C ASP A 118 12.19 -0.82 -1.94
N LEU A 119 11.50 -0.55 -0.83
CA LEU A 119 11.98 0.33 0.25
C LEU A 119 12.58 -0.44 1.42
N ALA A 120 12.03 -1.59 1.75
CA ALA A 120 12.39 -2.35 2.95
C ALA A 120 12.39 -3.87 2.72
N PRO A 121 13.17 -4.40 1.76
CA PRO A 121 13.16 -5.83 1.41
C PRO A 121 13.53 -6.74 2.57
N GLY A 122 14.47 -6.31 3.42
CA GLY A 122 14.94 -7.05 4.59
C GLY A 122 14.09 -6.87 5.86
N LEU A 123 13.07 -6.02 5.84
CA LEU A 123 12.20 -5.84 6.99
C LEU A 123 11.44 -7.13 7.30
N VAL A 124 11.43 -7.53 8.57
CA VAL A 124 10.55 -8.57 9.11
C VAL A 124 9.48 -7.87 9.96
N PRO A 125 8.29 -7.61 9.43
CA PRO A 125 7.23 -6.99 10.21
C PRO A 125 6.83 -7.89 11.39
N PRO A 126 6.44 -7.32 12.54
CA PRO A 126 6.03 -8.09 13.70
C PRO A 126 4.96 -9.14 13.37
N GLY A 127 5.21 -10.39 13.76
CA GLY A 127 4.28 -11.49 13.54
C GLY A 127 4.30 -12.13 12.14
N TRP A 128 5.15 -11.65 11.21
CA TRP A 128 5.22 -12.26 9.87
C TRP A 128 6.12 -13.50 9.81
N GLY A 129 7.21 -13.53 10.57
CA GLY A 129 8.17 -14.64 10.57
C GLY A 129 9.01 -14.77 9.29
N GLU A 130 8.85 -13.85 8.36
CA GLU A 130 9.57 -13.79 7.08
C GLU A 130 9.85 -12.35 6.68
N THR A 131 10.81 -12.13 5.78
CA THR A 131 11.09 -10.79 5.25
C THR A 131 10.01 -10.35 4.26
N VAL A 132 9.89 -9.03 4.05
CA VAL A 132 9.03 -8.46 3.01
C VAL A 132 9.40 -9.02 1.63
N ALA A 133 10.70 -9.15 1.32
CA ALA A 133 11.14 -9.73 0.04
C ALA A 133 10.67 -11.18 -0.13
N THR A 134 10.77 -12.00 0.92
CA THR A 134 10.30 -13.39 0.88
C THR A 134 8.79 -13.47 0.67
N ALA A 135 8.03 -12.66 1.42
CA ALA A 135 6.58 -12.59 1.27
C ALA A 135 6.18 -12.12 -0.15
N ALA A 136 6.86 -11.11 -0.69
CA ALA A 136 6.63 -10.61 -2.05
C ALA A 136 6.91 -11.68 -3.11
N ALA A 137 8.04 -12.39 -3.01
CA ALA A 137 8.39 -13.47 -3.94
C ALA A 137 7.36 -14.60 -3.92
N ARG A 138 6.94 -15.01 -2.73
CA ARG A 138 5.90 -16.04 -2.55
C ARG A 138 4.57 -15.61 -3.16
N ARG A 139 4.14 -14.36 -2.93
CA ARG A 139 2.88 -13.85 -3.50
C ARG A 139 2.97 -13.72 -5.02
N ARG A 140 4.10 -13.28 -5.56
CA ARG A 140 4.32 -13.20 -7.01
C ARG A 140 4.24 -14.55 -7.69
N ALA A 141 4.73 -15.61 -7.05
CA ALA A 141 4.60 -16.97 -7.55
C ALA A 141 3.14 -17.46 -7.60
N LEU A 142 2.28 -16.96 -6.70
CA LEU A 142 0.87 -17.32 -6.64
C LEU A 142 -0.02 -16.46 -7.58
N GLU A 143 0.25 -15.17 -7.67
CA GLU A 143 -0.59 -14.23 -8.43
C GLU A 143 -0.15 -14.07 -9.90
N GLY A 144 1.09 -14.44 -10.22
CA GLY A 144 1.69 -14.28 -11.54
C GLY A 144 2.65 -13.09 -11.61
N ALA A 145 3.60 -13.17 -12.54
CA ALA A 145 4.64 -12.15 -12.71
C ALA A 145 4.06 -10.78 -13.09
N ASP A 146 3.00 -10.79 -13.89
CA ASP A 146 2.37 -9.59 -14.49
C ASP A 146 1.22 -9.02 -13.66
N ALA A 147 0.83 -9.68 -12.55
CA ALA A 147 -0.27 -9.22 -11.70
C ALA A 147 -0.01 -7.82 -11.11
N VAL A 148 1.25 -7.46 -10.91
CA VAL A 148 1.68 -6.16 -10.39
C VAL A 148 2.87 -5.68 -11.20
N ARG A 149 2.66 -4.68 -12.06
CA ARG A 149 3.62 -4.19 -13.05
C ARG A 149 4.23 -2.87 -12.61
N PRO A 150 5.56 -2.71 -12.56
CA PRO A 150 6.18 -1.41 -12.34
C PRO A 150 6.00 -0.54 -13.59
N ILE A 151 5.48 0.67 -13.43
CA ILE A 151 5.17 1.59 -14.53
C ILE A 151 5.89 2.94 -14.41
N GLY A 152 6.45 3.27 -13.24
CA GLY A 152 7.15 4.53 -13.04
C GLY A 152 8.08 4.50 -11.84
N GLY A 153 9.03 5.44 -11.83
CA GLY A 153 9.92 5.74 -10.72
C GLY A 153 9.73 7.17 -10.24
N TRP A 154 9.98 7.41 -8.96
CA TRP A 154 9.95 8.74 -8.36
C TRP A 154 11.32 9.42 -8.51
N ASP A 155 11.38 10.60 -9.13
CA ASP A 155 12.62 11.35 -9.34
C ASP A 155 12.94 12.38 -8.23
N GLY A 156 12.15 12.41 -7.18
CA GLY A 156 12.22 13.38 -6.09
C GLY A 156 11.16 14.48 -6.17
N ARG A 157 10.50 14.62 -7.32
CA ARG A 157 9.46 15.63 -7.58
C ARG A 157 8.23 15.04 -8.29
N ASP A 158 8.48 14.23 -9.31
CA ASP A 158 7.42 13.68 -10.17
C ASP A 158 7.62 12.19 -10.43
N TRP A 159 6.56 11.52 -10.85
CA TRP A 159 6.62 10.18 -11.40
C TRP A 159 7.13 10.21 -12.84
N ARG A 160 8.17 9.41 -13.14
CA ARG A 160 8.72 9.23 -14.48
C ARG A 160 8.43 7.81 -14.96
N SER A 161 8.05 7.67 -16.21
CA SER A 161 7.91 6.36 -16.84
C SER A 161 9.24 5.60 -16.78
N LEU A 162 9.17 4.29 -16.52
CA LEU A 162 10.36 3.44 -16.61
C LEU A 162 10.83 3.34 -18.07
N PRO A 163 12.15 3.28 -18.30
CA PRO A 163 12.67 2.99 -19.64
C PRO A 163 12.18 1.61 -20.11
N ALA A 164 11.98 1.45 -21.40
CA ALA A 164 11.44 0.22 -22.00
C ALA A 164 12.24 -1.07 -21.68
N SER A 165 13.49 -0.94 -21.27
CA SER A 165 14.36 -2.07 -20.86
C SER A 165 13.99 -2.69 -19.52
N ASP A 166 13.25 -1.99 -18.67
CA ASP A 166 12.83 -2.47 -17.35
C ASP A 166 11.39 -3.04 -17.36
N ALA A 167 10.72 -3.00 -18.49
CA ALA A 167 9.49 -3.73 -18.68
C ALA A 167 9.81 -5.23 -18.79
N PRO A 168 9.07 -6.14 -18.12
CA PRO A 168 9.25 -7.57 -18.31
C PRO A 168 9.11 -7.87 -19.81
N ALA A 169 10.07 -8.62 -20.36
CA ALA A 169 10.06 -9.03 -21.76
C ALA A 169 8.75 -9.77 -22.03
N GLY A 170 7.80 -9.11 -22.67
CA GLY A 170 6.58 -9.73 -23.16
C GLY A 170 7.01 -10.83 -24.11
N SER A 171 6.65 -12.07 -23.81
CA SER A 171 6.83 -13.22 -24.66
C SER A 171 6.17 -12.94 -26.02
N LEU A 172 6.98 -12.54 -26.98
CA LEU A 172 6.63 -12.68 -28.39
C LEU A 172 6.71 -14.18 -28.71
N ALA A 173 5.69 -14.94 -28.34
CA ALA A 173 5.46 -16.24 -28.93
C ALA A 173 4.78 -15.98 -30.28
N GLY A 174 5.62 -16.07 -31.30
CA GLY A 174 5.29 -15.88 -32.68
C GLY A 174 4.52 -17.03 -33.30
N GLY A 175 4.10 -16.76 -34.48
CA GLY A 175 3.97 -17.65 -35.59
C GLY A 175 2.76 -18.52 -35.65
#